data_3506242aa9496eade6e1ba2f1d4830a4
#
_entry.id   3506242aa9496eade6e1ba2f1d4830a4
#
_cell.length_a   1.000
_cell.length_b   1.000
_cell.length_c   1.000
_cell.angle_alpha   90.00
_cell.angle_beta   90.00
_cell.angle_gamma   90.00
#
_symmetry.space_group_name_H-M   'P 1'
#
loop_
_entity.id
_entity.type
_entity.pdbx_description
1 polymer ?
#
loop_
_entity_poly.entity_id
_entity_poly.type
_entity_poly.pdbx_seq_one_letter_code
_entity_poly.pdbx_strand_id
1 'polypeptide(L)'
;RGSVIDEETLAGLFAEVVPDTVMSRVQFDQWWKHASPKQRAALEFSEERIRTASSVGEDSSLYPDDLNGFSLDYSFKPGFDDDGISVLVPLTQLPSVRPEPFTWLVPGMREELVLTLLRGLPKDYRRMFIPLPDTAQDIMGVLQEDLTRDFASAFQEALHTVRGVTVPLPVITNAELPPHLTMRFVAINKREKAIDLSLIHI
;
A
#
# COMPACT_ATOMS: atom_id res chain seq x y z
N ARG A 1 14.97 19.53 -5.28
CA ARG A 1 16.04 19.03 -4.36
C ARG A 1 15.63 17.61 -4.07
N GLY A 2 16.36 16.60 -4.62
CA GLY A 2 16.09 15.20 -4.37
C GLY A 2 16.25 14.94 -2.86
N SER A 3 15.28 14.24 -2.28
CA SER A 3 15.39 13.72 -0.92
C SER A 3 16.58 12.76 -0.93
N VAL A 4 17.61 13.03 -0.15
CA VAL A 4 18.74 12.13 0.04
C VAL A 4 18.23 11.09 1.04
N ILE A 5 18.05 9.87 0.57
CA ILE A 5 17.72 8.75 1.44
C ILE A 5 18.88 8.56 2.37
N ASP A 6 18.63 8.45 3.67
CA ASP A 6 19.67 8.11 4.60
C ASP A 6 20.14 6.66 4.39
N GLU A 7 21.40 6.43 4.70
CA GLU A 7 22.06 5.13 4.47
C GLU A 7 21.45 4.03 5.35
N GLU A 8 20.86 4.37 6.48
CA GLU A 8 20.24 3.46 7.44
C GLU A 8 18.90 2.95 6.92
N THR A 9 18.05 3.81 6.37
CA THR A 9 16.79 3.45 5.70
C THR A 9 17.06 2.53 4.51
N LEU A 10 18.04 2.87 3.68
CA LEU A 10 18.41 2.05 2.53
C LEU A 10 18.95 0.67 2.96
N ALA A 11 19.81 0.63 3.97
CA ALA A 11 20.32 -0.61 4.53
C ALA A 11 19.21 -1.50 5.11
N GLY A 12 18.21 -0.90 5.77
CA GLY A 12 17.03 -1.59 6.27
C GLY A 12 16.25 -2.28 5.14
N LEU A 13 15.99 -1.58 4.04
CA LEU A 13 15.30 -2.13 2.88
C LEU A 13 16.06 -3.31 2.24
N PHE A 14 17.40 -3.24 2.19
CA PHE A 14 18.22 -4.34 1.70
C PHE A 14 18.20 -5.54 2.66
N ALA A 15 18.24 -5.30 3.97
CA ALA A 15 18.28 -6.35 4.98
C ALA A 15 16.99 -7.21 5.01
N GLU A 16 15.87 -6.66 4.58
CA GLU A 16 14.61 -7.42 4.48
C GLU A 16 14.61 -8.46 3.36
N VAL A 17 15.36 -8.23 2.29
CA VAL A 17 15.35 -9.06 1.07
C VAL A 17 16.58 -9.95 0.97
N VAL A 18 17.74 -9.43 1.42
CA VAL A 18 19.04 -10.11 1.35
C VAL A 18 19.27 -10.89 2.63
N PRO A 19 19.51 -12.21 2.57
CA PRO A 19 19.76 -13.01 3.77
C PRO A 19 20.94 -12.50 4.59
N ASP A 20 20.86 -12.59 5.92
CA ASP A 20 21.94 -12.22 6.87
C ASP A 20 23.27 -12.93 6.62
N THR A 21 23.24 -14.06 5.90
CA THR A 21 24.44 -14.79 5.49
C THR A 21 25.25 -14.09 4.40
N VAL A 22 24.68 -13.06 3.77
CA VAL A 22 25.32 -12.29 2.70
C VAL A 22 26.00 -11.07 3.29
N MET A 23 27.25 -11.23 3.73
CA MET A 23 28.03 -10.18 4.42
C MET A 23 29.11 -9.54 3.54
N SER A 24 29.21 -9.92 2.27
CA SER A 24 30.22 -9.38 1.37
C SER A 24 29.71 -9.25 -0.05
N ARG A 25 30.36 -8.38 -0.83
CA ARG A 25 30.06 -8.20 -2.25
C ARG A 25 30.11 -9.51 -3.04
N VAL A 26 31.09 -10.36 -2.76
CA VAL A 26 31.25 -11.66 -3.44
C VAL A 26 30.08 -12.59 -3.13
N GLN A 27 29.63 -12.61 -1.87
CA GLN A 27 28.47 -13.38 -1.44
C GLN A 27 27.17 -12.81 -2.04
N PHE A 28 27.04 -11.49 -2.13
CA PHE A 28 25.94 -10.85 -2.80
C PHE A 28 25.88 -11.20 -4.29
N ASP A 29 26.99 -11.15 -5.00
CA ASP A 29 27.07 -11.51 -6.43
C ASP A 29 26.70 -12.99 -6.65
N GLN A 30 27.08 -13.88 -5.73
CA GLN A 30 26.69 -15.30 -5.78
C GLN A 30 25.20 -15.48 -5.50
N TRP A 31 24.68 -14.85 -4.45
CA TRP A 31 23.28 -14.90 -4.10
C TRP A 31 22.42 -14.33 -5.23
N TRP A 32 22.79 -13.18 -5.79
CA TRP A 32 22.09 -12.52 -6.89
C TRP A 32 21.94 -13.41 -8.14
N LYS A 33 22.94 -14.20 -8.46
CA LYS A 33 22.88 -15.15 -9.58
C LYS A 33 21.81 -16.21 -9.41
N HIS A 34 21.52 -16.58 -8.18
CA HIS A 34 20.54 -17.63 -7.82
C HIS A 34 19.22 -17.04 -7.30
N ALA A 35 19.14 -15.73 -7.10
CA ALA A 35 17.95 -15.05 -6.64
C ALA A 35 16.79 -15.23 -7.62
N SER A 36 15.62 -15.51 -7.08
CA SER A 36 14.38 -15.62 -7.85
C SER A 36 14.02 -14.29 -8.53
N PRO A 37 13.20 -14.28 -9.59
CA PRO A 37 12.67 -13.05 -10.16
C PRO A 37 11.98 -12.15 -9.14
N LYS A 38 11.27 -12.71 -8.17
CA LYS A 38 10.66 -11.99 -7.04
C LYS A 38 11.69 -11.24 -6.20
N GLN A 39 12.76 -11.92 -5.79
CA GLN A 39 13.85 -11.33 -4.98
C GLN A 39 14.59 -10.22 -5.74
N ARG A 40 14.77 -10.38 -7.06
CA ARG A 40 15.40 -9.34 -7.88
C ARG A 40 14.50 -8.12 -8.01
N ALA A 41 13.20 -8.33 -8.29
CA ALA A 41 12.22 -7.24 -8.36
C ALA A 41 12.08 -6.50 -7.01
N ALA A 42 12.24 -7.20 -5.90
CA ALA A 42 12.21 -6.60 -4.57
C ALA A 42 13.36 -5.62 -4.30
N LEU A 43 14.47 -5.72 -5.02
CA LEU A 43 15.60 -4.78 -4.96
C LEU A 43 15.56 -3.69 -6.03
N GLU A 44 14.58 -3.74 -6.92
CA GLU A 44 14.30 -2.66 -7.87
C GLU A 44 13.36 -1.63 -7.22
N PHE A 45 13.91 -0.80 -6.36
CA PHE A 45 13.15 0.23 -5.67
C PHE A 45 12.72 1.34 -6.63
N SER A 46 11.40 1.61 -6.70
CA SER A 46 10.93 2.85 -7.33
C SER A 46 11.22 4.04 -6.40
N GLU A 47 11.42 5.22 -6.99
CA GLU A 47 11.63 6.46 -6.24
C GLU A 47 10.48 6.72 -5.23
N GLU A 48 9.26 6.35 -5.60
CA GLU A 48 8.06 6.49 -4.79
C GLU A 48 8.07 5.57 -3.57
N ARG A 49 8.49 4.31 -3.73
CA ARG A 49 8.60 3.35 -2.62
C ARG A 49 9.71 3.71 -1.63
N ILE A 50 10.81 4.21 -2.14
CA ILE A 50 11.91 4.72 -1.30
C ILE A 50 11.40 5.90 -0.47
N ARG A 51 10.66 6.83 -1.08
CA ARG A 51 10.07 7.98 -0.37
C ARG A 51 9.08 7.51 0.70
N THR A 52 8.22 6.53 0.40
CA THR A 52 7.28 5.96 1.36
C THR A 52 8.02 5.33 2.54
N ALA A 53 9.05 4.51 2.29
CA ALA A 53 9.85 3.90 3.36
C ALA A 53 10.55 4.93 4.25
N SER A 54 11.07 6.01 3.67
CA SER A 54 11.70 7.11 4.43
C SER A 54 10.69 7.93 5.24
N SER A 55 9.41 7.96 4.84
CA SER A 55 8.36 8.73 5.51
C SER A 55 7.70 7.95 6.66
N VAL A 56 7.81 6.64 6.67
CA VAL A 56 7.31 5.82 7.78
C VAL A 56 8.12 6.10 9.04
N GLY A 57 7.46 6.64 10.07
CA GLY A 57 8.09 7.05 11.32
C GLY A 57 8.52 8.51 11.40
N GLU A 58 8.66 9.24 10.26
CA GLU A 58 8.96 10.69 10.28
C GLU A 58 7.69 11.56 10.34
N ASP A 59 6.59 11.12 9.72
CA ASP A 59 5.31 11.83 9.74
C ASP A 59 4.17 10.87 10.11
N SER A 60 3.87 10.81 11.42
CA SER A 60 2.79 9.97 11.94
C SER A 60 1.40 10.39 11.47
N SER A 61 1.24 11.57 10.87
CA SER A 61 -0.02 11.98 10.27
C SER A 61 -0.27 11.31 8.91
N LEU A 62 0.79 10.98 8.18
CA LEU A 62 0.74 10.28 6.89
C LEU A 62 0.79 8.76 7.07
N TYR A 63 1.55 8.29 8.06
CA TYR A 63 1.79 6.87 8.35
C TYR A 63 1.52 6.60 9.85
N PRO A 64 0.25 6.54 10.27
CA PRO A 64 -0.11 6.32 11.66
C PRO A 64 0.24 4.90 12.12
N ASP A 65 0.56 4.75 13.41
CA ASP A 65 0.82 3.45 14.04
C ASP A 65 -0.47 2.62 14.24
N ASP A 66 -1.63 3.27 14.18
CA ASP A 66 -2.94 2.61 14.29
C ASP A 66 -3.97 3.21 13.33
N LEU A 67 -4.95 2.40 12.96
CA LEU A 67 -6.14 2.82 12.21
C LEU A 67 -7.38 2.17 12.80
N ASN A 68 -8.37 2.99 13.13
CA ASN A 68 -9.64 2.55 13.69
C ASN A 68 -9.49 1.63 14.93
N GLY A 69 -8.45 1.88 15.76
CA GLY A 69 -8.18 1.14 16.99
C GLY A 69 -7.42 -0.19 16.80
N PHE A 70 -6.89 -0.44 15.61
CA PHE A 70 -6.03 -1.59 15.32
C PHE A 70 -4.63 -1.11 14.94
N SER A 71 -3.62 -1.75 15.51
CA SER A 71 -2.22 -1.44 15.21
C SER A 71 -1.87 -1.83 13.78
N LEU A 72 -1.04 -1.02 13.16
CA LEU A 72 -0.53 -1.24 11.81
C LEU A 72 0.93 -1.68 11.86
N ASP A 73 1.28 -2.61 10.97
CA ASP A 73 2.65 -3.05 10.74
C ASP A 73 2.98 -2.81 9.26
N TYR A 74 4.10 -2.11 9.03
CA TYR A 74 4.52 -1.70 7.69
C TYR A 74 5.67 -2.57 7.22
N SER A 75 5.52 -3.20 6.06
CA SER A 75 6.54 -4.02 5.41
C SER A 75 6.80 -3.52 3.99
N PHE A 76 8.07 -3.29 3.67
CA PHE A 76 8.50 -2.80 2.36
C PHE A 76 9.28 -3.88 1.61
N LYS A 77 8.57 -4.92 1.18
CA LYS A 77 9.14 -6.10 0.49
C LYS A 77 8.53 -6.29 -0.90
N PRO A 78 8.91 -5.45 -1.89
CA PRO A 78 8.34 -5.51 -3.23
C PRO A 78 8.35 -6.92 -3.81
N GLY A 79 7.17 -7.40 -4.24
CA GLY A 79 7.02 -8.73 -4.83
C GLY A 79 6.83 -9.88 -3.83
N PHE A 80 6.82 -9.63 -2.53
CA PHE A 80 6.44 -10.59 -1.50
C PHE A 80 4.97 -10.41 -1.09
N ASP A 81 4.36 -11.47 -0.55
CA ASP A 81 2.94 -11.46 -0.16
C ASP A 81 2.70 -10.62 1.12
N ASP A 82 3.75 -10.33 1.88
CA ASP A 82 3.74 -9.50 3.08
C ASP A 82 4.16 -8.03 2.79
N ASP A 83 4.29 -7.65 1.52
CA ASP A 83 4.54 -6.27 1.13
C ASP A 83 3.33 -5.37 1.38
N GLY A 84 3.55 -4.22 2.01
CA GLY A 84 2.51 -3.23 2.31
C GLY A 84 2.15 -3.15 3.79
N ILE A 85 0.88 -2.94 4.08
CA ILE A 85 0.37 -2.68 5.43
C ILE A 85 -0.37 -3.89 5.96
N SER A 86 0.00 -4.34 7.16
CA SER A 86 -0.73 -5.37 7.90
C SER A 86 -1.49 -4.75 9.07
N VAL A 87 -2.78 -5.03 9.15
CA VAL A 87 -3.64 -4.65 10.28
C VAL A 87 -3.60 -5.77 11.31
N LEU A 88 -3.09 -5.50 12.50
CA LEU A 88 -2.95 -6.48 13.57
C LEU A 88 -4.26 -6.59 14.36
N VAL A 89 -4.98 -7.68 14.20
CA VAL A 89 -6.30 -7.87 14.79
C VAL A 89 -6.26 -8.92 15.92
N PRO A 90 -6.51 -8.54 17.17
CA PRO A 90 -6.69 -9.51 18.23
C PRO A 90 -7.82 -10.50 17.90
N LEU A 91 -7.61 -11.80 18.09
CA LEU A 91 -8.61 -12.84 17.80
C LEU A 91 -9.99 -12.55 18.42
N THR A 92 -10.02 -11.93 19.59
CA THR A 92 -11.28 -11.59 20.29
C THR A 92 -12.07 -10.49 19.60
N GLN A 93 -11.41 -9.68 18.76
CA GLN A 93 -12.01 -8.55 18.05
C GLN A 93 -12.31 -8.86 16.58
N LEU A 94 -11.83 -9.99 16.07
CA LEU A 94 -12.01 -10.40 14.68
C LEU A 94 -13.47 -10.34 14.19
N PRO A 95 -14.49 -10.77 14.97
CA PRO A 95 -15.90 -10.68 14.54
C PRO A 95 -16.45 -9.25 14.43
N SER A 96 -15.75 -8.25 15.00
CA SER A 96 -16.20 -6.86 15.03
C SER A 96 -15.45 -5.97 14.01
N VAL A 97 -14.49 -6.53 13.29
CA VAL A 97 -13.76 -5.80 12.25
C VAL A 97 -14.71 -5.42 11.12
N ARG A 98 -14.70 -4.13 10.79
CA ARG A 98 -15.37 -3.61 9.60
C ARG A 98 -14.32 -3.30 8.54
N PRO A 99 -14.48 -3.75 7.30
CA PRO A 99 -13.46 -3.56 6.25
C PRO A 99 -13.41 -2.12 5.73
N GLU A 100 -14.50 -1.37 5.78
CA GLU A 100 -14.64 -0.07 5.13
C GLU A 100 -13.51 0.92 5.49
N PRO A 101 -13.11 1.11 6.77
CA PRO A 101 -12.02 2.02 7.13
C PRO A 101 -10.69 1.68 6.46
N PHE A 102 -10.44 0.40 6.28
CA PHE A 102 -9.15 -0.10 5.79
C PHE A 102 -9.01 -0.03 4.27
N THR A 103 -10.12 0.13 3.54
CA THR A 103 -10.10 0.38 2.09
C THR A 103 -9.53 1.76 1.75
N TRP A 104 -9.48 2.69 2.72
CA TRP A 104 -8.95 4.04 2.55
C TRP A 104 -7.43 4.10 2.58
N LEU A 105 -6.76 3.04 3.00
CA LEU A 105 -5.34 3.03 3.30
C LEU A 105 -4.94 4.15 4.30
N VAL A 106 -3.65 4.30 4.49
CA VAL A 106 -3.12 5.44 5.25
C VAL A 106 -3.01 6.68 4.37
N PRO A 107 -3.09 7.89 4.94
CA PRO A 107 -3.07 9.14 4.16
C PRO A 107 -1.89 9.23 3.19
N GLY A 108 -0.69 8.78 3.58
CA GLY A 108 0.51 8.84 2.74
C GLY A 108 0.46 7.98 1.48
N MET A 109 -0.46 7.02 1.39
CA MET A 109 -0.59 6.11 0.23
C MET A 109 -1.81 6.41 -0.64
N ARG A 110 -2.66 7.35 -0.24
CA ARG A 110 -3.94 7.62 -0.95
C ARG A 110 -3.76 8.18 -2.35
N GLU A 111 -2.77 9.05 -2.55
CA GLU A 111 -2.50 9.62 -3.88
C GLU A 111 -2.08 8.52 -4.85
N GLU A 112 -1.20 7.61 -4.43
CA GLU A 112 -0.80 6.45 -5.23
C GLU A 112 -1.99 5.53 -5.53
N LEU A 113 -2.86 5.28 -4.54
CA LEU A 113 -4.08 4.49 -4.73
C LEU A 113 -4.99 5.12 -5.79
N VAL A 114 -5.27 6.43 -5.67
CA VAL A 114 -6.08 7.19 -6.65
C VAL A 114 -5.49 7.09 -8.05
N LEU A 115 -4.19 7.32 -8.18
CA LEU A 115 -3.50 7.28 -9.47
C LEU A 115 -3.51 5.86 -10.07
N THR A 116 -3.34 4.83 -9.25
CA THR A 116 -3.37 3.42 -9.68
C THR A 116 -4.78 3.03 -10.13
N LEU A 117 -5.81 3.41 -9.38
CA LEU A 117 -7.20 3.18 -9.80
C LEU A 117 -7.52 3.88 -11.12
N LEU A 118 -7.10 5.13 -11.31
CA LEU A 118 -7.27 5.85 -12.58
C LEU A 118 -6.58 5.13 -13.75
N ARG A 119 -5.37 4.62 -13.54
CA ARG A 119 -4.63 3.84 -14.55
C ARG A 119 -5.31 2.51 -14.86
N GLY A 120 -5.93 1.88 -13.86
CA GLY A 120 -6.65 0.61 -13.99
C GLY A 120 -8.00 0.71 -14.69
N LEU A 121 -8.56 1.92 -14.83
CA LEU A 121 -9.84 2.09 -15.52
C LEU A 121 -9.78 1.61 -16.98
N PRO A 122 -10.84 0.99 -17.51
CA PRO A 122 -10.97 0.69 -18.93
C PRO A 122 -10.70 1.92 -19.79
N LYS A 123 -10.11 1.70 -20.97
CA LYS A 123 -9.64 2.77 -21.88
C LYS A 123 -10.70 3.85 -22.12
N ASP A 124 -11.97 3.46 -22.20
CA ASP A 124 -13.06 4.40 -22.52
C ASP A 124 -13.34 5.38 -21.38
N TYR A 125 -13.26 4.92 -20.14
CA TYR A 125 -13.32 5.79 -18.97
C TYR A 125 -12.02 6.57 -18.77
N ARG A 126 -10.87 5.88 -18.81
CA ARG A 126 -9.56 6.47 -18.53
C ARG A 126 -9.26 7.70 -19.39
N ARG A 127 -9.67 7.71 -20.67
CA ARG A 127 -9.47 8.86 -21.57
C ARG A 127 -10.15 10.14 -21.09
N MET A 128 -11.24 10.03 -20.32
CA MET A 128 -11.98 11.18 -19.80
C MET A 128 -11.27 11.87 -18.65
N PHE A 129 -10.23 11.22 -18.09
CA PHE A 129 -9.47 11.68 -16.93
C PHE A 129 -8.05 12.11 -17.24
N ILE A 130 -7.66 12.24 -18.50
CA ILE A 130 -6.33 12.68 -18.92
C ILE A 130 -6.22 14.21 -18.78
N PRO A 131 -5.08 14.74 -18.21
CA PRO A 131 -3.91 14.01 -17.68
C PRO A 131 -4.21 13.38 -16.32
N LEU A 132 -3.78 12.12 -16.13
CA LEU A 132 -4.09 11.36 -14.91
C LEU A 132 -3.48 11.95 -13.64
N PRO A 133 -2.21 12.44 -13.62
CA PRO A 133 -1.63 13.04 -12.42
C PRO A 133 -2.42 14.26 -11.94
N ASP A 134 -2.78 15.16 -12.84
CA ASP A 134 -3.53 16.39 -12.50
C ASP A 134 -4.92 16.02 -11.98
N THR A 135 -5.57 15.04 -12.63
CA THR A 135 -6.88 14.54 -12.18
C THR A 135 -6.79 13.85 -10.82
N ALA A 136 -5.69 13.14 -10.53
CA ALA A 136 -5.49 12.54 -9.21
C ALA A 136 -5.40 13.62 -8.13
N GLN A 137 -4.69 14.71 -8.38
CA GLN A 137 -4.63 15.85 -7.45
C GLN A 137 -5.99 16.53 -7.28
N ASP A 138 -6.74 16.74 -8.35
CA ASP A 138 -8.11 17.27 -8.29
C ASP A 138 -9.01 16.38 -7.42
N ILE A 139 -8.91 15.05 -7.59
CA ILE A 139 -9.65 14.07 -6.79
C ILE A 139 -9.26 14.15 -5.32
N MET A 140 -7.96 14.18 -5.01
CA MET A 140 -7.48 14.33 -3.63
C MET A 140 -8.00 15.62 -2.98
N GLY A 141 -8.17 16.68 -3.76
CA GLY A 141 -8.72 17.95 -3.28
C GLY A 141 -10.22 17.93 -2.93
N VAL A 142 -10.98 17.01 -3.52
CA VAL A 142 -12.44 16.88 -3.25
C VAL A 142 -12.80 15.65 -2.42
N LEU A 143 -11.87 14.72 -2.27
CA LEU A 143 -12.06 13.47 -1.53
C LEU A 143 -12.19 13.77 -0.03
N GLN A 144 -13.36 13.50 0.52
CA GLN A 144 -13.61 13.63 1.96
C GLN A 144 -13.52 12.27 2.61
N GLU A 145 -12.66 12.14 3.63
CA GLU A 145 -12.53 10.92 4.39
C GLU A 145 -13.80 10.64 5.19
N ASP A 146 -14.41 9.52 4.90
CA ASP A 146 -15.54 8.98 5.66
C ASP A 146 -15.31 7.48 5.87
N LEU A 147 -14.75 7.12 7.01
CA LEU A 147 -14.42 5.74 7.37
C LEU A 147 -15.65 4.83 7.59
N THR A 148 -16.86 5.36 7.47
CA THR A 148 -18.09 4.57 7.51
C THR A 148 -18.45 3.99 6.14
N ARG A 149 -17.76 4.44 5.08
CA ARG A 149 -17.95 4.03 3.68
C ARG A 149 -16.67 3.44 3.12
N ASP A 150 -16.80 2.57 2.15
CA ASP A 150 -15.64 2.07 1.40
C ASP A 150 -15.07 3.17 0.48
N PHE A 151 -13.75 3.06 0.24
CA PHE A 151 -13.02 4.03 -0.59
C PHE A 151 -13.55 4.07 -2.03
N ALA A 152 -13.94 2.93 -2.60
CA ALA A 152 -14.39 2.87 -4.00
C ALA A 152 -15.65 3.72 -4.24
N SER A 153 -16.59 3.73 -3.27
CA SER A 153 -17.79 4.58 -3.31
C SER A 153 -17.43 6.06 -3.24
N ALA A 154 -16.52 6.46 -2.36
CA ALA A 154 -16.07 7.84 -2.26
C ALA A 154 -15.28 8.28 -3.51
N PHE A 155 -14.44 7.40 -4.04
CA PHE A 155 -13.72 7.63 -5.29
C PHE A 155 -14.66 7.80 -6.48
N GLN A 156 -15.74 7.00 -6.59
CA GLN A 156 -16.77 7.15 -7.63
C GLN A 156 -17.39 8.54 -7.58
N GLU A 157 -17.76 9.02 -6.40
CA GLU A 157 -18.31 10.37 -6.22
C GLU A 157 -17.31 11.46 -6.61
N ALA A 158 -16.04 11.29 -6.22
CA ALA A 158 -14.98 12.22 -6.57
C ALA A 158 -14.76 12.28 -8.09
N LEU A 159 -14.77 11.16 -8.79
CA LEU A 159 -14.70 11.10 -10.27
C LEU A 159 -15.85 11.90 -10.91
N HIS A 160 -17.05 11.74 -10.40
CA HIS A 160 -18.19 12.50 -10.88
C HIS A 160 -18.06 13.98 -10.58
N THR A 161 -17.61 14.34 -9.40
CA THR A 161 -17.44 15.75 -8.99
C THR A 161 -16.41 16.45 -9.85
N VAL A 162 -15.27 15.79 -10.15
CA VAL A 162 -14.15 16.40 -10.88
C VAL A 162 -14.40 16.49 -12.40
N ARG A 163 -15.05 15.51 -12.99
CA ARG A 163 -15.22 15.43 -14.46
C ARG A 163 -16.65 15.20 -14.94
N GLY A 164 -17.64 15.09 -14.05
CA GLY A 164 -19.03 14.79 -14.41
C GLY A 164 -19.23 13.35 -14.94
N VAL A 165 -18.27 12.47 -14.76
CA VAL A 165 -18.27 11.10 -15.29
C VAL A 165 -18.61 10.12 -14.18
N THR A 166 -19.66 9.33 -14.38
CA THR A 166 -20.03 8.24 -13.48
C THR A 166 -19.41 6.93 -13.99
N VAL A 167 -18.42 6.42 -13.25
CA VAL A 167 -17.84 5.10 -13.49
C VAL A 167 -18.61 4.08 -12.64
N PRO A 168 -19.10 2.97 -13.21
CA PRO A 168 -19.81 1.95 -12.43
C PRO A 168 -18.93 1.38 -11.31
N LEU A 169 -19.49 1.24 -10.10
CA LEU A 169 -18.76 0.75 -8.94
C LEU A 169 -18.02 -0.59 -9.18
N PRO A 170 -18.63 -1.59 -9.86
CA PRO A 170 -17.92 -2.83 -10.17
C PRO A 170 -16.66 -2.66 -11.03
N VAL A 171 -16.60 -1.59 -11.85
CA VAL A 171 -15.39 -1.30 -12.64
C VAL A 171 -14.25 -0.82 -11.75
N ILE A 172 -14.58 -0.12 -10.66
CA ILE A 172 -13.61 0.37 -9.67
C ILE A 172 -13.18 -0.77 -8.75
N THR A 173 -14.14 -1.52 -8.20
CA THR A 173 -13.86 -2.58 -7.21
C THR A 173 -13.18 -3.81 -7.81
N ASN A 174 -13.32 -4.06 -9.11
CA ASN A 174 -12.62 -5.14 -9.81
C ASN A 174 -11.22 -4.73 -10.31
N ALA A 175 -10.76 -3.50 -10.03
CA ALA A 175 -9.41 -3.10 -10.38
C ALA A 175 -8.38 -3.93 -9.59
N GLU A 176 -7.42 -4.51 -10.31
CA GLU A 176 -6.30 -5.19 -9.66
C GLU A 176 -5.37 -4.15 -9.04
N LEU A 177 -5.25 -4.19 -7.73
CA LEU A 177 -4.32 -3.36 -6.97
C LEU A 177 -3.05 -4.17 -6.64
N PRO A 178 -1.88 -3.53 -6.68
CA PRO A 178 -0.66 -4.16 -6.19
C PRO A 178 -0.76 -4.41 -4.68
N PRO A 179 -0.06 -5.42 -4.13
CA PRO A 179 -0.19 -5.81 -2.71
C PRO A 179 0.00 -4.67 -1.72
N HIS A 180 0.93 -3.75 -1.98
CA HIS A 180 1.19 -2.61 -1.10
C HIS A 180 0.07 -1.56 -1.06
N LEU A 181 -0.86 -1.58 -2.01
CA LEU A 181 -2.06 -0.73 -2.02
C LEU A 181 -3.30 -1.46 -1.48
N THR A 182 -3.10 -2.52 -0.74
CA THR A 182 -4.16 -3.24 -0.02
C THR A 182 -3.71 -3.49 1.41
N MET A 183 -4.63 -3.38 2.38
CA MET A 183 -4.33 -3.76 3.76
C MET A 183 -4.61 -5.24 3.98
N ARG A 184 -3.65 -5.92 4.58
CA ARG A 184 -3.76 -7.32 4.96
C ARG A 184 -4.13 -7.43 6.43
N PHE A 185 -5.07 -8.31 6.75
CA PHE A 185 -5.45 -8.57 8.14
C PHE A 185 -4.65 -9.75 8.70
N VAL A 186 -3.99 -9.52 9.82
CA VAL A 186 -3.21 -10.53 10.54
C VAL A 186 -3.80 -10.75 11.91
N ALA A 187 -4.35 -11.93 12.16
CA ALA A 187 -4.85 -12.26 13.48
C ALA A 187 -3.69 -12.50 14.45
N ILE A 188 -3.75 -11.86 15.61
CA ILE A 188 -2.76 -12.00 16.67
C ILE A 188 -3.38 -12.61 17.93
N ASN A 189 -2.60 -13.42 18.65
CA ASN A 189 -2.98 -13.95 19.94
C ASN A 189 -2.65 -12.95 21.08
N LYS A 190 -3.03 -13.28 22.32
CA LYS A 190 -2.74 -12.47 23.52
C LYS A 190 -1.24 -12.22 23.77
N ARG A 191 -0.34 -12.90 23.05
CA ARG A 191 1.12 -12.72 23.14
C ARG A 191 1.67 -11.97 21.93
N GLU A 192 0.81 -11.31 21.17
CA GLU A 192 1.13 -10.56 19.94
C GLU A 192 1.85 -11.40 18.86
N LYS A 193 1.72 -12.73 18.94
CA LYS A 193 2.25 -13.61 17.90
C LYS A 193 1.21 -13.77 16.79
N ALA A 194 1.62 -13.51 15.57
CA ALA A 194 0.83 -13.79 14.38
C ALA A 194 0.38 -15.25 14.37
N ILE A 195 -0.89 -15.47 14.11
CA ILE A 195 -1.42 -16.79 13.85
C ILE A 195 -1.55 -16.88 12.35
N ASP A 196 -0.96 -17.93 11.78
CA ASP A 196 -1.05 -18.21 10.34
C ASP A 196 -2.50 -18.59 9.99
N LEU A 197 -3.31 -17.56 9.80
CA LEU A 197 -4.63 -17.67 9.18
C LEU A 197 -4.43 -17.20 7.75
N SER A 198 -4.61 -18.10 6.81
CA SER A 198 -4.64 -17.77 5.39
C SER A 198 -5.46 -16.49 5.17
N LEU A 199 -4.85 -15.52 4.52
CA LEU A 199 -5.34 -14.20 4.14
C LEU A 199 -6.86 -14.14 4.03
N ILE A 200 -7.49 -13.42 4.94
CA ILE A 200 -8.88 -13.00 4.73
C ILE A 200 -8.79 -11.82 3.75
N HIS A 201 -8.93 -12.13 2.47
CA HIS A 201 -9.26 -11.11 1.48
C HIS A 201 -10.70 -10.66 1.77
N ILE A 202 -10.84 -9.48 2.28
CA ILE A 202 -12.12 -8.78 2.41
C ILE A 202 -12.25 -7.85 1.21
#